data_d7dca62dd7283b4fc0bbcf5d44313870
#
_entry.id   d7dca62dd7283b4fc0bbcf5d44313870
#
_cell.length_a   1.000
_cell.length_b   1.000
_cell.length_c   1.000
_cell.angle_alpha   90.00
_cell.angle_beta   90.00
_cell.angle_gamma   90.00
#
_symmetry.space_group_name_H-M   'P 1'
#
loop_
_entity.id
_entity.type
_entity.pdbx_description
1 polymer ?
#
loop_
_entity_poly.entity_id
_entity_poly.type
_entity_poly.pdbx_seq_one_letter_code
_entity_poly.pdbx_strand_id
1 'polypeptide(L)'
;CANILAEAVCGDIDSFVELMNERAKEAGAKNTHFSNPHGLDADDHLTTAYDMALIMKAALKNPAAKEILSAKTYTIPETAYTSERNMTSGHKMVSGEFECEGVYAGKPGYTRLAQSTLVTAAKRDDVNLIAVVMKSDSGISYEDTSLLLDNAYAKINDWGVTGGFNVYHPRVTQIDDAGFTVTWDVGLDAVRAEFPVWIEYDSTDVLTKGSLEVTSDTISYHVSLSDHGGKNGVYTVQAYVYNASGDSKVCSIKVLAGVGEQKGFVNWNGSTYYVHENGALGLQWQG
;
A
#
# COMPACT_ATOMS: atom_id res chain seq x y z
N CYS A 1 20.61 -11.64 -21.00
CA CYS A 1 19.99 -12.64 -20.10
C CYS A 1 18.46 -12.50 -20.09
N ALA A 2 17.89 -11.31 -19.83
CA ALA A 2 16.42 -11.15 -19.73
C ALA A 2 15.69 -11.62 -20.99
N ASN A 3 16.14 -11.22 -22.18
CA ASN A 3 15.54 -11.65 -23.45
C ASN A 3 15.61 -13.18 -23.65
N ILE A 4 16.75 -13.81 -23.31
CA ILE A 4 16.90 -15.27 -23.43
C ILE A 4 15.89 -15.99 -22.52
N LEU A 5 15.67 -15.48 -21.31
CA LEU A 5 14.66 -16.03 -20.40
C LEU A 5 13.24 -15.81 -20.93
N ALA A 6 12.97 -14.64 -21.51
CA ALA A 6 11.68 -14.33 -22.12
C ALA A 6 11.37 -15.28 -23.28
N GLU A 7 12.31 -15.46 -24.19
CA GLU A 7 12.20 -16.41 -25.32
C GLU A 7 12.04 -17.85 -24.83
N ALA A 8 12.77 -18.25 -23.78
CA ALA A 8 12.65 -19.59 -23.22
C ALA A 8 11.29 -19.88 -22.59
N VAL A 9 10.60 -18.85 -22.07
CA VAL A 9 9.28 -18.99 -21.43
C VAL A 9 8.13 -18.93 -22.43
N CYS A 10 8.17 -17.97 -23.37
CA CYS A 10 7.05 -17.68 -24.27
C CYS A 10 7.35 -17.97 -25.75
N GLY A 11 8.56 -18.36 -26.09
CA GLY A 11 8.98 -18.61 -27.49
C GLY A 11 9.53 -17.37 -28.20
N ASP A 12 9.05 -16.18 -27.85
CA ASP A 12 9.50 -14.90 -28.37
C ASP A 12 9.37 -13.78 -27.34
N ILE A 13 9.99 -12.62 -27.60
CA ILE A 13 10.02 -11.48 -26.68
C ILE A 13 8.65 -10.80 -26.59
N ASP A 14 7.94 -10.66 -27.70
CA ASP A 14 6.67 -9.91 -27.76
C ASP A 14 5.59 -10.63 -26.94
N SER A 15 5.46 -11.95 -27.09
CA SER A 15 4.57 -12.78 -26.28
C SER A 15 4.91 -12.70 -24.78
N PHE A 16 6.19 -12.61 -24.43
CA PHE A 16 6.59 -12.43 -23.04
C PHE A 16 6.22 -11.04 -22.51
N VAL A 17 6.36 -9.99 -23.32
CA VAL A 17 5.95 -8.62 -22.96
C VAL A 17 4.44 -8.53 -22.74
N GLU A 18 3.65 -9.19 -23.61
CA GLU A 18 2.20 -9.31 -23.38
C GLU A 18 1.90 -9.97 -22.03
N LEU A 19 2.57 -11.08 -21.71
CA LEU A 19 2.42 -11.76 -20.43
C LEU A 19 2.84 -10.86 -19.24
N MET A 20 3.92 -10.06 -19.37
CA MET A 20 4.32 -9.09 -18.34
C MET A 20 3.19 -8.08 -18.08
N ASN A 21 2.56 -7.54 -19.13
CA ASN A 21 1.47 -6.58 -19.00
C ASN A 21 0.21 -7.22 -18.41
N GLU A 22 -0.11 -8.47 -18.76
CA GLU A 22 -1.20 -9.23 -18.12
C GLU A 22 -0.94 -9.40 -16.62
N ARG A 23 0.26 -9.82 -16.22
CA ARG A 23 0.63 -10.01 -14.81
C ARG A 23 0.60 -8.70 -14.01
N ALA A 24 1.04 -7.60 -14.62
CA ALA A 24 0.92 -6.28 -14.01
C ALA A 24 -0.55 -5.91 -13.76
N LYS A 25 -1.42 -6.12 -14.75
CA LYS A 25 -2.86 -5.89 -14.64
C LYS A 25 -3.52 -6.78 -13.57
N GLU A 26 -3.16 -8.07 -13.51
CA GLU A 26 -3.63 -9.00 -12.47
C GLU A 26 -3.19 -8.56 -11.07
N ALA A 27 -1.99 -7.96 -10.94
CA ALA A 27 -1.53 -7.37 -9.70
C ALA A 27 -2.27 -6.08 -9.31
N GLY A 28 -3.11 -5.54 -10.20
CA GLY A 28 -3.87 -4.30 -9.99
C GLY A 28 -3.17 -3.04 -10.50
N ALA A 29 -2.03 -3.16 -11.20
CA ALA A 29 -1.31 -2.05 -11.79
C ALA A 29 -2.08 -1.50 -13.01
N LYS A 30 -2.64 -0.30 -12.89
CA LYS A 30 -3.52 0.30 -13.90
C LYS A 30 -2.83 1.30 -14.81
N ASN A 31 -1.67 1.82 -14.38
CA ASN A 31 -0.91 2.85 -15.06
C ASN A 31 0.49 2.36 -15.42
N THR A 32 0.58 1.07 -15.77
CA THR A 32 1.82 0.40 -16.13
C THR A 32 1.72 -0.20 -17.51
N HIS A 33 2.74 0.04 -18.33
CA HIS A 33 2.96 -0.61 -19.60
C HIS A 33 4.43 -0.97 -19.75
N PHE A 34 4.71 -2.23 -20.00
CA PHE A 34 6.03 -2.75 -20.28
C PHE A 34 6.18 -3.02 -21.79
N SER A 35 7.29 -2.57 -22.36
CA SER A 35 7.63 -2.76 -23.78
C SER A 35 8.80 -3.71 -23.98
N ASN A 36 9.47 -4.12 -22.91
CA ASN A 36 10.60 -5.03 -22.97
C ASN A 36 10.85 -5.73 -21.63
N PRO A 37 11.51 -6.90 -21.60
CA PRO A 37 11.80 -7.64 -20.37
C PRO A 37 13.08 -7.18 -19.65
N HIS A 38 13.91 -6.34 -20.26
CA HIS A 38 15.23 -5.97 -19.73
C HIS A 38 15.24 -4.61 -19.01
N GLY A 39 14.15 -3.82 -19.10
CA GLY A 39 13.99 -2.56 -18.36
C GLY A 39 14.82 -1.38 -18.89
N LEU A 40 15.32 -1.43 -20.14
CA LEU A 40 15.89 -0.25 -20.78
C LEU A 40 14.80 0.67 -21.29
N ASP A 41 15.15 1.95 -21.45
CA ASP A 41 14.22 3.00 -21.83
C ASP A 41 13.53 2.70 -23.17
N ALA A 42 12.20 2.92 -23.19
CA ALA A 42 11.35 3.00 -24.37
C ALA A 42 10.24 4.01 -24.07
N ASP A 43 9.70 4.67 -25.11
CA ASP A 43 8.75 5.78 -24.96
C ASP A 43 7.48 5.40 -24.20
N ASP A 44 7.06 4.15 -24.34
CA ASP A 44 5.85 3.58 -23.73
C ASP A 44 6.15 2.62 -22.55
N HIS A 45 7.42 2.51 -22.11
CA HIS A 45 7.82 1.71 -20.95
C HIS A 45 7.63 2.50 -19.66
N LEU A 46 6.38 2.57 -19.18
CA LEU A 46 5.95 3.49 -18.14
C LEU A 46 5.32 2.75 -16.96
N THR A 47 5.47 3.32 -15.76
CA THR A 47 4.83 2.82 -14.55
C THR A 47 4.66 3.94 -13.51
N THR A 48 4.04 3.64 -12.38
CA THR A 48 3.94 4.51 -11.20
C THR A 48 4.54 3.85 -9.97
N ALA A 49 4.89 4.64 -8.95
CA ALA A 49 5.38 4.10 -7.69
C ALA A 49 4.35 3.16 -7.03
N TYR A 50 3.07 3.51 -7.11
CA TYR A 50 1.98 2.69 -6.59
C TYR A 50 1.87 1.34 -7.32
N ASP A 51 1.91 1.35 -8.65
CA ASP A 51 1.83 0.14 -9.45
C ASP A 51 3.03 -0.78 -9.20
N MET A 52 4.24 -0.21 -9.06
CA MET A 52 5.43 -0.98 -8.71
C MET A 52 5.34 -1.61 -7.32
N ALA A 53 4.70 -0.94 -6.36
CA ALA A 53 4.42 -1.54 -5.05
C ALA A 53 3.45 -2.74 -5.17
N LEU A 54 2.41 -2.65 -6.01
CA LEU A 54 1.48 -3.75 -6.28
C LEU A 54 2.18 -4.93 -6.96
N ILE A 55 3.02 -4.67 -7.96
CA ILE A 55 3.82 -5.69 -8.66
C ILE A 55 4.77 -6.38 -7.67
N MET A 56 5.47 -5.63 -6.83
CA MET A 56 6.35 -6.19 -5.80
C MET A 56 5.57 -7.04 -4.79
N LYS A 57 4.40 -6.57 -4.33
CA LYS A 57 3.49 -7.34 -3.46
C LYS A 57 3.07 -8.66 -4.11
N ALA A 58 2.78 -8.67 -5.40
CA ALA A 58 2.44 -9.88 -6.14
C ALA A 58 3.64 -10.82 -6.28
N ALA A 59 4.82 -10.29 -6.62
CA ALA A 59 6.06 -11.07 -6.74
C ALA A 59 6.44 -11.76 -5.42
N LEU A 60 6.31 -11.07 -4.30
CA LEU A 60 6.63 -11.62 -2.97
C LEU A 60 5.70 -12.76 -2.51
N LYS A 61 4.53 -12.93 -3.14
CA LYS A 61 3.65 -14.09 -2.92
C LYS A 61 4.18 -15.36 -3.57
N ASN A 62 5.05 -15.24 -4.58
CA ASN A 62 5.69 -16.38 -5.22
C ASN A 62 6.98 -16.72 -4.44
N PRO A 63 7.11 -17.94 -3.87
CA PRO A 63 8.27 -18.30 -3.05
C PRO A 63 9.61 -18.21 -3.79
N ALA A 64 9.68 -18.62 -5.05
CA ALA A 64 10.90 -18.55 -5.84
C ALA A 64 11.30 -17.10 -6.16
N ALA A 65 10.34 -16.25 -6.52
CA ALA A 65 10.61 -14.83 -6.73
C ALA A 65 11.06 -14.13 -5.43
N LYS A 66 10.42 -14.47 -4.30
CA LYS A 66 10.81 -13.97 -2.98
C LYS A 66 12.23 -14.37 -2.62
N GLU A 67 12.59 -15.63 -2.82
CA GLU A 67 13.94 -16.15 -2.58
C GLU A 67 14.99 -15.35 -3.38
N ILE A 68 14.75 -15.15 -4.68
CA ILE A 68 15.66 -14.38 -5.56
C ILE A 68 15.76 -12.92 -5.12
N LEU A 69 14.64 -12.26 -4.82
CA LEU A 69 14.60 -10.85 -4.40
C LEU A 69 15.23 -10.60 -3.03
N SER A 70 15.33 -11.66 -2.20
CA SER A 70 15.89 -11.61 -0.85
C SER A 70 17.34 -12.10 -0.79
N ALA A 71 17.88 -12.65 -1.87
CA ALA A 71 19.22 -13.21 -1.90
C ALA A 71 20.28 -12.11 -1.75
N LYS A 72 21.11 -12.20 -0.69
CA LYS A 72 22.24 -11.30 -0.47
C LYS A 72 23.37 -11.60 -1.42
N THR A 73 23.68 -12.87 -1.59
CA THR A 73 24.74 -13.40 -2.45
C THR A 73 24.25 -14.65 -3.16
N TYR A 74 24.82 -14.95 -4.29
CA TYR A 74 24.60 -16.19 -5.02
C TYR A 74 25.91 -16.66 -5.67
N THR A 75 26.24 -17.92 -5.46
CA THR A 75 27.40 -18.55 -6.11
C THR A 75 26.97 -19.25 -7.39
N ILE A 76 27.43 -18.74 -8.53
CA ILE A 76 27.29 -19.43 -9.81
C ILE A 76 28.38 -20.49 -9.87
N PRO A 77 28.03 -21.78 -9.91
CA PRO A 77 29.00 -22.86 -9.91
C PRO A 77 29.87 -22.85 -11.19
N GLU A 78 31.02 -23.46 -11.10
CA GLU A 78 31.89 -23.69 -12.27
C GLU A 78 31.16 -24.50 -13.34
N THR A 79 31.42 -24.15 -14.58
CA THR A 79 30.96 -24.88 -15.77
C THR A 79 32.12 -25.22 -16.67
N ALA A 80 31.92 -26.00 -17.74
CA ALA A 80 32.93 -26.27 -18.73
C ALA A 80 33.50 -25.03 -19.43
N TYR A 81 32.82 -23.87 -19.28
CA TYR A 81 33.16 -22.63 -20.01
C TYR A 81 33.52 -21.45 -19.09
N THR A 82 33.20 -21.53 -17.81
CA THR A 82 33.42 -20.41 -16.86
C THR A 82 33.75 -20.94 -15.47
N SER A 83 34.70 -20.26 -14.80
CA SER A 83 34.99 -20.51 -13.37
C SER A 83 33.82 -20.14 -12.48
N GLU A 84 33.82 -20.66 -11.26
CA GLU A 84 32.92 -20.26 -10.21
C GLU A 84 32.92 -18.74 -9.98
N ARG A 85 31.76 -18.15 -9.77
CA ARG A 85 31.60 -16.71 -9.54
C ARG A 85 30.63 -16.44 -8.41
N ASN A 86 31.04 -15.58 -7.50
CA ASN A 86 30.18 -15.06 -6.45
C ASN A 86 29.55 -13.75 -6.89
N MET A 87 28.22 -13.70 -6.83
CA MET A 87 27.41 -12.52 -7.13
C MET A 87 26.86 -11.93 -5.84
N THR A 88 26.86 -10.63 -5.73
CA THR A 88 26.23 -9.91 -4.62
C THR A 88 25.00 -9.16 -5.13
N SER A 89 23.95 -9.08 -4.32
CA SER A 89 22.76 -8.30 -4.66
C SER A 89 23.13 -6.85 -5.00
N GLY A 90 22.62 -6.36 -6.12
CA GLY A 90 22.76 -4.95 -6.47
C GLY A 90 21.89 -4.01 -5.59
N HIS A 91 20.98 -4.55 -4.80
CA HIS A 91 20.21 -3.77 -3.84
C HIS A 91 20.99 -3.65 -2.52
N LYS A 92 21.57 -2.47 -2.27
CA LYS A 92 22.51 -2.25 -1.17
C LYS A 92 21.95 -2.58 0.22
N MET A 93 20.66 -2.34 0.47
CA MET A 93 20.04 -2.71 1.74
C MET A 93 19.86 -4.22 1.88
N VAL A 94 19.62 -4.95 0.77
CA VAL A 94 19.53 -6.41 0.78
C VAL A 94 20.91 -7.04 0.93
N SER A 95 21.94 -6.50 0.25
CA SER A 95 23.33 -6.98 0.40
C SER A 95 23.92 -6.71 1.79
N GLY A 96 23.41 -5.70 2.49
CA GLY A 96 23.94 -5.20 3.77
C GLY A 96 24.99 -4.11 3.61
N GLU A 97 25.22 -3.58 2.40
CA GLU A 97 26.09 -2.43 2.15
C GLU A 97 25.51 -1.12 2.70
N PHE A 98 24.18 -1.01 2.74
CA PHE A 98 23.44 0.09 3.34
C PHE A 98 22.49 -0.47 4.42
N GLU A 99 22.70 -0.09 5.66
CA GLU A 99 21.87 -0.57 6.78
C GLU A 99 20.50 0.10 6.79
N CYS A 100 19.45 -0.71 6.80
CA CYS A 100 18.07 -0.27 7.01
C CYS A 100 17.29 -1.40 7.68
N GLU A 101 16.77 -1.12 8.87
CA GLU A 101 16.11 -2.11 9.70
C GLU A 101 14.92 -2.78 8.99
N GLY A 102 14.89 -4.10 9.07
CA GLY A 102 13.77 -4.91 8.58
C GLY A 102 13.74 -5.14 7.06
N VAL A 103 14.63 -4.52 6.27
CA VAL A 103 14.68 -4.76 4.82
C VAL A 103 15.11 -6.20 4.53
N TYR A 104 14.32 -6.88 3.69
CA TYR A 104 14.57 -8.28 3.35
C TYR A 104 14.54 -8.60 1.86
N ALA A 105 13.93 -7.75 1.02
CA ALA A 105 13.87 -7.98 -0.42
C ALA A 105 13.82 -6.67 -1.18
N GLY A 106 14.27 -6.66 -2.43
CA GLY A 106 14.19 -5.47 -3.25
C GLY A 106 14.82 -5.61 -4.63
N LYS A 107 14.62 -4.59 -5.44
CA LYS A 107 15.18 -4.49 -6.79
C LYS A 107 15.55 -3.04 -7.09
N PRO A 108 16.82 -2.75 -7.38
CA PRO A 108 17.25 -1.45 -7.88
C PRO A 108 17.11 -1.39 -9.40
N GLY A 109 17.03 -0.18 -9.92
CA GLY A 109 17.09 0.11 -11.35
C GLY A 109 17.79 1.44 -11.61
N TYR A 110 18.43 1.54 -12.75
CA TYR A 110 19.00 2.79 -13.24
C TYR A 110 19.01 2.84 -14.75
N THR A 111 18.51 3.90 -15.31
CA THR A 111 18.75 4.33 -16.68
C THR A 111 18.99 5.84 -16.70
N ARG A 112 19.45 6.38 -17.83
CA ARG A 112 19.67 7.83 -17.91
C ARG A 112 18.37 8.63 -17.85
N LEU A 113 17.25 8.10 -18.36
CA LEU A 113 15.95 8.77 -18.34
C LEU A 113 15.18 8.50 -17.03
N ALA A 114 15.19 7.27 -16.55
CA ALA A 114 14.53 6.89 -15.32
C ALA A 114 15.28 7.36 -14.05
N GLN A 115 16.58 7.68 -14.17
CA GLN A 115 17.47 7.91 -13.04
C GLN A 115 17.47 6.73 -12.05
N SER A 116 17.74 6.95 -10.77
CA SER A 116 17.72 5.88 -9.77
C SER A 116 16.29 5.53 -9.41
N THR A 117 15.98 4.24 -9.50
CA THR A 117 14.71 3.66 -9.05
C THR A 117 14.99 2.55 -8.05
N LEU A 118 14.17 2.45 -7.02
CA LEU A 118 14.34 1.47 -5.96
C LEU A 118 12.98 0.98 -5.46
N VAL A 119 12.80 -0.33 -5.45
CA VAL A 119 11.66 -0.99 -4.82
C VAL A 119 12.18 -1.83 -3.68
N THR A 120 11.70 -1.59 -2.46
CA THR A 120 12.23 -2.20 -1.24
C THR A 120 11.10 -2.72 -0.38
N ALA A 121 11.18 -3.98 0.02
CA ALA A 121 10.28 -4.58 0.99
C ALA A 121 10.98 -4.72 2.34
N ALA A 122 10.30 -4.28 3.38
CA ALA A 122 10.76 -4.36 4.75
C ALA A 122 9.69 -4.97 5.66
N LYS A 123 10.14 -5.64 6.72
CA LYS A 123 9.29 -6.12 7.80
C LYS A 123 9.89 -5.71 9.14
N ARG A 124 9.12 -4.97 9.93
CA ARG A 124 9.42 -4.71 11.35
C ARG A 124 8.25 -5.25 12.16
N ASP A 125 8.56 -6.01 13.20
CA ASP A 125 7.56 -6.80 13.94
C ASP A 125 6.73 -7.63 12.94
N ASP A 126 5.40 -7.49 12.94
CA ASP A 126 4.52 -8.19 11.99
C ASP A 126 4.01 -7.31 10.84
N VAL A 127 4.55 -6.10 10.71
CA VAL A 127 4.15 -5.17 9.66
C VAL A 127 5.09 -5.25 8.46
N ASN A 128 4.52 -5.56 7.29
CA ASN A 128 5.24 -5.53 6.02
C ASN A 128 4.94 -4.23 5.27
N LEU A 129 5.98 -3.54 4.84
CA LEU A 129 5.89 -2.35 4.00
C LEU A 129 6.65 -2.53 2.70
N ILE A 130 6.20 -1.84 1.67
CA ILE A 130 6.91 -1.71 0.40
C ILE A 130 7.11 -0.22 0.15
N ALA A 131 8.37 0.21 0.10
CA ALA A 131 8.75 1.55 -0.32
C ALA A 131 9.17 1.53 -1.79
N VAL A 132 8.72 2.53 -2.55
CA VAL A 132 9.11 2.71 -3.96
C VAL A 132 9.59 4.14 -4.16
N VAL A 133 10.84 4.26 -4.58
CA VAL A 133 11.46 5.52 -4.96
C VAL A 133 11.71 5.50 -6.46
N MET A 134 11.28 6.54 -7.16
CA MET A 134 11.44 6.66 -8.60
C MET A 134 12.04 8.01 -8.95
N LYS A 135 12.91 8.01 -9.96
CA LYS A 135 13.55 9.21 -10.51
C LYS A 135 14.32 10.02 -9.44
N SER A 136 14.97 9.31 -8.53
CA SER A 136 15.84 9.92 -7.51
C SER A 136 17.23 10.20 -8.08
N ASP A 137 17.89 11.18 -7.52
CA ASP A 137 19.28 11.48 -7.85
C ASP A 137 20.22 10.31 -7.51
N SER A 138 21.35 10.24 -8.20
CA SER A 138 22.30 9.15 -8.02
C SER A 138 22.83 9.12 -6.58
N GLY A 139 22.64 7.99 -5.93
CA GLY A 139 23.12 7.73 -4.57
C GLY A 139 22.13 8.06 -3.46
N ILE A 140 21.08 8.85 -3.69
CA ILE A 140 20.14 9.33 -2.67
C ILE A 140 18.95 8.38 -2.48
N SER A 141 18.66 7.52 -3.46
CA SER A 141 17.48 6.63 -3.41
C SER A 141 17.42 5.70 -2.18
N TYR A 142 18.56 5.36 -1.60
CA TYR A 142 18.64 4.52 -0.39
C TYR A 142 18.32 5.33 0.86
N GLU A 143 18.82 6.56 0.97
CA GLU A 143 18.47 7.49 2.04
C GLU A 143 16.98 7.84 2.01
N ASP A 144 16.44 8.16 0.83
CA ASP A 144 15.01 8.41 0.62
C ASP A 144 14.17 7.21 1.06
N THR A 145 14.58 5.99 0.67
CA THR A 145 13.89 4.75 1.05
C THR A 145 13.94 4.51 2.55
N SER A 146 15.08 4.72 3.21
CA SER A 146 15.21 4.59 4.67
C SER A 146 14.29 5.57 5.38
N LEU A 147 14.30 6.83 4.95
CA LEU A 147 13.46 7.88 5.53
C LEU A 147 11.96 7.58 5.35
N LEU A 148 11.55 7.10 4.17
CA LEU A 148 10.17 6.68 3.91
C LEU A 148 9.74 5.54 4.81
N LEU A 149 10.57 4.51 4.96
CA LEU A 149 10.28 3.35 5.82
C LEU A 149 10.23 3.77 7.29
N ASP A 150 11.20 4.54 7.79
CA ASP A 150 11.24 4.98 9.18
C ASP A 150 10.04 5.87 9.53
N ASN A 151 9.70 6.82 8.67
CA ASN A 151 8.51 7.66 8.86
C ASN A 151 7.21 6.85 8.80
N ALA A 152 7.12 5.85 7.91
CA ALA A 152 5.94 5.00 7.81
C ALA A 152 5.80 4.11 9.05
N TYR A 153 6.88 3.45 9.50
CA TYR A 153 6.86 2.63 10.72
C TYR A 153 6.58 3.46 11.98
N ALA A 154 7.14 4.68 12.10
CA ALA A 154 6.81 5.58 13.20
C ALA A 154 5.31 5.92 13.22
N LYS A 155 4.73 6.29 12.07
CA LYS A 155 3.29 6.57 11.95
C LYS A 155 2.41 5.34 12.19
N ILE A 156 2.86 4.16 11.77
CA ILE A 156 2.15 2.90 12.01
C ILE A 156 2.05 2.64 13.51
N ASN A 157 3.10 2.90 14.28
CA ASN A 157 3.06 2.82 15.73
C ASN A 157 2.08 3.83 16.33
N ASP A 158 2.03 5.06 15.80
CA ASP A 158 1.06 6.09 16.19
C ASP A 158 -0.38 5.68 15.80
N TRP A 159 -0.55 4.98 14.68
CA TRP A 159 -1.85 4.45 14.21
C TRP A 159 -2.24 3.13 14.89
N GLY A 160 -1.42 2.60 15.78
CA GLY A 160 -1.67 1.36 16.51
C GLY A 160 -1.57 0.10 15.66
N VAL A 161 -0.86 0.14 14.52
CA VAL A 161 -0.63 -1.02 13.64
C VAL A 161 0.51 -1.87 14.21
N THR A 162 0.24 -2.62 15.27
CA THR A 162 1.14 -3.69 15.74
C THR A 162 0.54 -5.04 15.36
N GLY A 163 1.36 -5.96 14.87
CA GLY A 163 0.96 -7.21 14.25
C GLY A 163 -0.04 -8.07 15.05
N GLY A 164 -0.82 -8.84 14.32
CA GLY A 164 -1.76 -9.86 14.82
C GLY A 164 -3.13 -9.30 15.18
N PHE A 165 -3.23 -8.33 16.08
CA PHE A 165 -4.48 -7.71 16.53
C PHE A 165 -4.50 -6.23 16.15
N ASN A 166 -5.30 -5.86 15.14
CA ASN A 166 -5.32 -4.48 14.64
C ASN A 166 -6.54 -4.13 13.77
N VAL A 167 -6.75 -2.81 13.54
CA VAL A 167 -7.72 -2.26 12.59
C VAL A 167 -7.07 -1.13 11.79
N TYR A 168 -7.18 -1.16 10.46
CA TYR A 168 -6.43 -0.28 9.57
C TYR A 168 -7.11 -0.09 8.21
N HIS A 169 -6.54 0.73 7.33
CA HIS A 169 -6.99 1.03 5.97
C HIS A 169 -8.49 1.40 5.87
N PRO A 170 -8.96 2.41 6.61
CA PRO A 170 -10.33 2.87 6.50
C PRO A 170 -10.59 3.43 5.09
N ARG A 171 -11.74 3.06 4.53
CA ARG A 171 -12.16 3.54 3.20
C ARG A 171 -13.67 3.60 3.11
N VAL A 172 -14.18 4.60 2.41
CA VAL A 172 -15.60 4.68 2.07
C VAL A 172 -15.84 3.76 0.86
N THR A 173 -16.72 2.78 1.02
CA THR A 173 -17.05 1.80 -0.02
C THR A 173 -18.38 2.07 -0.68
N GLN A 174 -19.22 2.87 -0.06
CA GLN A 174 -20.49 3.33 -0.60
C GLN A 174 -20.82 4.69 0.01
N ILE A 175 -21.37 5.63 -0.77
CA ILE A 175 -21.89 6.90 -0.31
C ILE A 175 -23.04 7.34 -1.21
N ASP A 176 -24.13 7.76 -0.61
CA ASP A 176 -25.32 8.30 -1.27
C ASP A 176 -26.01 9.36 -0.38
N ASP A 177 -27.18 9.84 -0.78
CA ASP A 177 -27.92 10.86 -0.04
C ASP A 177 -28.52 10.34 1.29
N ALA A 178 -28.60 9.03 1.49
CA ALA A 178 -29.15 8.41 2.70
C ALA A 178 -28.07 8.06 3.73
N GLY A 179 -26.81 7.91 3.28
CA GLY A 179 -25.71 7.54 4.17
C GLY A 179 -24.44 7.13 3.47
N PHE A 180 -23.57 6.47 4.21
CA PHE A 180 -22.31 5.97 3.68
C PHE A 180 -21.85 4.72 4.43
N THR A 181 -21.04 3.90 3.77
CA THR A 181 -20.45 2.70 4.38
C THR A 181 -18.93 2.89 4.44
N VAL A 182 -18.38 2.65 5.62
CA VAL A 182 -16.93 2.58 5.83
C VAL A 182 -16.52 1.14 6.02
N THR A 183 -15.42 0.75 5.40
CA THR A 183 -14.79 -0.56 5.52
C THR A 183 -13.37 -0.41 6.03
N TRP A 184 -12.98 -1.28 6.94
CA TRP A 184 -11.63 -1.42 7.48
C TRP A 184 -11.12 -2.83 7.24
N ASP A 185 -9.81 -2.95 7.11
CA ASP A 185 -9.12 -4.23 7.22
C ASP A 185 -8.84 -4.50 8.71
N VAL A 186 -8.91 -5.75 9.14
CA VAL A 186 -8.67 -6.15 10.53
C VAL A 186 -7.68 -7.30 10.62
N GLY A 187 -6.93 -7.34 11.71
CA GLY A 187 -6.00 -8.43 12.00
C GLY A 187 -6.71 -9.71 12.44
N LEU A 188 -6.01 -10.83 12.33
CA LEU A 188 -6.55 -12.19 12.55
C LEU A 188 -7.10 -12.45 13.96
N ASP A 189 -6.63 -11.70 14.97
CA ASP A 189 -7.03 -11.91 16.37
C ASP A 189 -8.21 -11.00 16.79
N ALA A 190 -8.77 -10.22 15.87
CA ALA A 190 -9.96 -9.42 16.14
C ALA A 190 -11.19 -10.33 16.20
N VAL A 191 -11.96 -10.24 17.28
CA VAL A 191 -13.17 -11.06 17.49
C VAL A 191 -14.47 -10.24 17.53
N ARG A 192 -14.38 -8.94 17.86
CA ARG A 192 -15.52 -8.03 17.99
C ARG A 192 -15.15 -6.62 17.57
N ALA A 193 -16.10 -5.88 17.00
CA ALA A 193 -15.93 -4.47 16.64
C ALA A 193 -17.12 -3.62 17.14
N GLU A 194 -16.85 -2.36 17.46
CA GLU A 194 -17.83 -1.31 17.80
C GLU A 194 -17.54 -0.06 16.99
N PHE A 195 -18.59 0.71 16.66
CA PHE A 195 -18.49 1.84 15.74
C PHE A 195 -19.12 3.10 16.33
N PRO A 196 -18.39 3.87 17.17
CA PRO A 196 -18.80 5.24 17.52
C PRO A 196 -18.77 6.15 16.28
N VAL A 197 -19.87 6.91 16.12
CA VAL A 197 -20.04 7.88 15.03
C VAL A 197 -20.54 9.19 15.59
N TRP A 198 -20.00 10.30 15.13
CA TRP A 198 -20.51 11.64 15.47
C TRP A 198 -20.28 12.62 14.32
N ILE A 199 -21.08 13.70 14.33
CA ILE A 199 -20.90 14.83 13.42
C ILE A 199 -19.92 15.82 14.07
N GLU A 200 -18.93 16.27 13.34
CA GLU A 200 -18.03 17.34 13.80
C GLU A 200 -18.85 18.60 14.11
N TYR A 201 -18.51 19.26 15.21
CA TYR A 201 -19.20 20.47 15.73
C TYR A 201 -20.59 20.22 16.38
N ASP A 202 -21.02 18.96 16.56
CA ASP A 202 -22.19 18.61 17.36
C ASP A 202 -21.83 17.58 18.42
N SER A 203 -21.40 18.05 19.59
CA SER A 203 -20.94 17.20 20.69
C SER A 203 -22.04 16.37 21.33
N THR A 204 -23.32 16.62 20.96
CA THR A 204 -24.49 15.90 21.49
C THR A 204 -24.90 14.72 20.59
N ASP A 205 -24.36 14.63 19.39
CA ASP A 205 -24.68 13.64 18.36
C ASP A 205 -23.65 12.51 18.32
N VAL A 206 -23.42 11.86 19.45
CA VAL A 206 -22.55 10.67 19.50
C VAL A 206 -23.42 9.42 19.55
N LEU A 207 -23.36 8.61 18.49
CA LEU A 207 -24.05 7.33 18.45
C LEU A 207 -23.02 6.19 18.42
N THR A 208 -23.16 5.24 19.33
CA THR A 208 -22.48 3.94 19.23
C THR A 208 -23.56 2.88 19.06
N LYS A 209 -23.71 2.37 17.84
CA LYS A 209 -24.68 1.33 17.54
C LYS A 209 -24.02 -0.02 17.42
N GLY A 210 -24.40 -0.92 18.32
CA GLY A 210 -24.15 -2.34 18.23
C GLY A 210 -22.68 -2.77 18.31
N SER A 211 -22.49 -4.03 18.52
CA SER A 211 -21.23 -4.74 18.32
C SER A 211 -21.38 -5.72 17.17
N LEU A 212 -20.34 -5.82 16.34
CA LEU A 212 -20.23 -6.77 15.24
C LEU A 212 -19.23 -7.87 15.65
N GLU A 213 -19.61 -9.13 15.44
CA GLU A 213 -18.64 -10.23 15.51
C GLU A 213 -17.74 -10.19 14.28
N VAL A 214 -16.43 -10.25 14.48
CA VAL A 214 -15.45 -10.23 13.39
C VAL A 214 -15.23 -11.67 12.89
N THR A 215 -15.69 -11.95 11.68
CA THR A 215 -15.64 -13.27 11.05
C THR A 215 -14.81 -13.29 9.75
N SER A 216 -14.24 -12.14 9.37
CA SER A 216 -13.43 -11.97 8.16
C SER A 216 -12.27 -10.99 8.42
N ASP A 217 -11.37 -10.87 7.46
CA ASP A 217 -10.25 -9.93 7.45
C ASP A 217 -10.68 -8.46 7.18
N THR A 218 -11.97 -8.23 7.00
CA THR A 218 -12.57 -6.91 6.82
C THR A 218 -13.82 -6.77 7.68
N ILE A 219 -14.07 -5.54 8.14
CA ILE A 219 -15.32 -5.14 8.77
C ILE A 219 -15.90 -3.92 8.08
N SER A 220 -17.20 -3.83 8.00
CA SER A 220 -17.91 -2.69 7.41
C SER A 220 -19.00 -2.20 8.33
N TYR A 221 -19.19 -0.89 8.34
CA TYR A 221 -20.27 -0.25 9.07
C TYR A 221 -20.98 0.78 8.20
N HIS A 222 -22.31 0.68 8.12
CA HIS A 222 -23.15 1.64 7.41
C HIS A 222 -23.64 2.72 8.37
N VAL A 223 -23.35 3.98 8.05
CA VAL A 223 -23.84 5.17 8.76
C VAL A 223 -25.04 5.70 8.01
N SER A 224 -26.23 5.65 8.63
CA SER A 224 -27.43 6.27 8.07
C SER A 224 -27.55 7.70 8.56
N LEU A 225 -27.70 8.67 7.65
CA LEU A 225 -27.88 10.07 8.01
C LEU A 225 -29.15 10.29 8.83
N SER A 226 -30.19 9.47 8.64
CA SER A 226 -31.43 9.56 9.44
C SER A 226 -31.20 9.32 10.94
N ASP A 227 -30.20 8.52 11.30
CA ASP A 227 -29.82 8.28 12.69
C ASP A 227 -29.21 9.53 13.36
N HIS A 228 -28.71 10.45 12.55
CA HIS A 228 -28.12 11.73 12.94
C HIS A 228 -28.99 12.92 12.54
N GLY A 229 -30.33 12.72 12.51
CA GLY A 229 -31.31 13.75 12.19
C GLY A 229 -31.28 14.23 10.74
N GLY A 230 -30.74 13.44 9.81
CA GLY A 230 -30.62 13.77 8.39
C GLY A 230 -29.63 14.90 8.09
N LYS A 231 -28.69 15.15 8.99
CA LYS A 231 -27.72 16.25 8.85
C LYS A 231 -26.63 15.92 7.84
N ASN A 232 -26.37 16.86 6.96
CA ASN A 232 -25.18 16.84 6.08
C ASN A 232 -23.98 17.41 6.85
N GLY A 233 -22.80 16.83 6.68
CA GLY A 233 -21.64 17.33 7.40
C GLY A 233 -20.43 16.40 7.39
N VAL A 234 -19.44 16.82 8.18
CA VAL A 234 -18.26 16.02 8.43
C VAL A 234 -18.55 15.05 9.57
N TYR A 235 -18.53 13.77 9.24
CA TYR A 235 -18.68 12.68 10.18
C TYR A 235 -17.32 12.12 10.56
N THR A 236 -17.13 11.86 11.84
CA THR A 236 -16.03 11.01 12.31
C THR A 236 -16.59 9.64 12.64
N VAL A 237 -16.04 8.61 12.04
CA VAL A 237 -16.36 7.21 12.31
C VAL A 237 -15.11 6.52 12.86
N GLN A 238 -15.26 5.89 14.02
CA GLN A 238 -14.21 5.06 14.59
C GLN A 238 -14.62 3.58 14.51
N ALA A 239 -13.66 2.71 14.24
CA ALA A 239 -13.79 1.29 14.47
C ALA A 239 -12.93 0.91 15.67
N TYR A 240 -13.55 0.51 16.77
CA TYR A 240 -12.88 -0.16 17.88
C TYR A 240 -12.98 -1.66 17.63
N VAL A 241 -11.85 -2.33 17.52
CA VAL A 241 -11.81 -3.79 17.49
C VAL A 241 -11.27 -4.35 18.80
N TYR A 242 -11.73 -5.51 19.17
CA TYR A 242 -11.37 -6.20 20.41
C TYR A 242 -10.87 -7.59 20.11
N ASN A 243 -9.84 -8.03 20.83
CA ASN A 243 -9.40 -9.42 20.84
C ASN A 243 -10.14 -10.24 21.90
N ALA A 244 -9.87 -11.53 21.96
CA ALA A 244 -10.46 -12.43 22.93
C ALA A 244 -10.10 -12.10 24.41
N SER A 245 -8.98 -11.41 24.62
CA SER A 245 -8.54 -10.94 25.95
C SER A 245 -9.21 -9.64 26.40
N GLY A 246 -9.95 -8.98 25.48
CA GLY A 246 -10.62 -7.71 25.74
C GLY A 246 -9.78 -6.46 25.50
N ASP A 247 -8.53 -6.62 24.99
CA ASP A 247 -7.75 -5.49 24.54
C ASP A 247 -8.42 -4.85 23.32
N SER A 248 -8.26 -3.54 23.14
CA SER A 248 -8.86 -2.82 22.03
C SER A 248 -7.85 -2.07 21.18
N LYS A 249 -8.14 -1.94 19.90
CA LYS A 249 -7.48 -1.06 18.93
C LYS A 249 -8.51 -0.21 18.24
N VAL A 250 -8.15 0.99 17.81
CA VAL A 250 -9.04 1.94 17.16
C VAL A 250 -8.42 2.51 15.89
N CYS A 251 -9.24 2.65 14.86
CA CYS A 251 -8.90 3.36 13.64
C CYS A 251 -10.06 4.28 13.24
N SER A 252 -9.74 5.53 12.89
CA SER A 252 -10.73 6.57 12.61
C SER A 252 -10.67 7.00 11.16
N ILE A 253 -11.81 7.41 10.63
CA ILE A 253 -11.92 8.10 9.34
C ILE A 253 -12.87 9.29 9.47
N LYS A 254 -12.59 10.37 8.74
CA LYS A 254 -13.54 11.47 8.55
C LYS A 254 -14.14 11.39 7.16
N VAL A 255 -15.43 11.59 7.05
CA VAL A 255 -16.20 11.51 5.81
C VAL A 255 -17.08 12.74 5.68
N LEU A 256 -17.09 13.39 4.52
CA LEU A 256 -18.05 14.44 4.19
C LEU A 256 -19.27 13.78 3.55
N ALA A 257 -20.40 13.79 4.27
CA ALA A 257 -21.63 13.11 3.87
C ALA A 257 -22.78 14.09 3.59
N GLY A 258 -23.74 13.64 2.76
CA GLY A 258 -24.93 14.41 2.37
C GLY A 258 -24.67 15.43 1.24
N VAL A 259 -23.53 15.33 0.55
CA VAL A 259 -23.16 16.19 -0.59
C VAL A 259 -22.90 15.40 -1.87
N GLY A 260 -23.32 14.11 -1.88
CA GLY A 260 -23.03 13.15 -2.94
C GLY A 260 -21.58 12.64 -2.92
N GLU A 261 -21.25 11.76 -3.85
CA GLU A 261 -19.88 11.27 -4.02
C GLU A 261 -19.00 12.39 -4.58
N GLN A 262 -18.00 12.81 -3.80
CA GLN A 262 -17.06 13.86 -4.15
C GLN A 262 -15.63 13.35 -4.03
N LYS A 263 -14.73 13.84 -4.89
CA LYS A 263 -13.28 13.58 -4.83
C LYS A 263 -12.52 14.85 -5.19
N GLY A 264 -11.31 14.98 -4.66
CA GLY A 264 -10.51 16.19 -4.84
C GLY A 264 -10.94 17.34 -3.93
N PHE A 265 -10.80 18.58 -4.39
CA PHE A 265 -11.15 19.75 -3.60
C PHE A 265 -12.66 20.00 -3.61
N VAL A 266 -13.27 19.99 -2.45
CA VAL A 266 -14.71 20.20 -2.23
C VAL A 266 -14.94 21.39 -1.30
N ASN A 267 -15.76 22.37 -1.74
CA ASN A 267 -16.19 23.47 -0.90
C ASN A 267 -17.49 23.12 -0.18
N TRP A 268 -17.46 23.13 1.14
CA TRP A 268 -18.64 22.89 1.95
C TRP A 268 -18.67 23.82 3.17
N ASN A 269 -19.81 24.46 3.40
CA ASN A 269 -20.04 25.38 4.53
C ASN A 269 -18.93 26.44 4.72
N GLY A 270 -18.44 27.02 3.59
CA GLY A 270 -17.41 28.07 3.61
C GLY A 270 -15.99 27.57 3.83
N SER A 271 -15.78 26.28 3.92
CA SER A 271 -14.46 25.64 4.04
C SER A 271 -14.14 24.78 2.82
N THR A 272 -12.87 24.70 2.45
CA THR A 272 -12.39 23.80 1.39
C THR A 272 -11.80 22.57 2.00
N TYR A 273 -12.29 21.42 1.59
CA TYR A 273 -11.83 20.08 2.02
C TYR A 273 -11.20 19.36 0.84
N TYR A 274 -10.25 18.50 1.10
CA TYR A 274 -9.75 17.55 0.11
C TYR A 274 -10.28 16.16 0.43
N VAL A 275 -11.03 15.58 -0.49
CA VAL A 275 -11.55 14.21 -0.38
C VAL A 275 -10.63 13.28 -1.18
N HIS A 276 -10.01 12.33 -0.51
CA HIS A 276 -9.13 11.32 -1.10
C HIS A 276 -9.90 10.31 -1.94
N GLU A 277 -9.18 9.55 -2.77
CA GLU A 277 -9.76 8.48 -3.60
C GLU A 277 -10.48 7.38 -2.78
N ASN A 278 -10.08 7.17 -1.53
CA ASN A 278 -10.74 6.26 -0.59
C ASN A 278 -11.94 6.88 0.14
N GLY A 279 -12.36 8.08 -0.21
CA GLY A 279 -13.47 8.81 0.40
C GLY A 279 -13.16 9.47 1.76
N ALA A 280 -11.96 9.30 2.30
CA ALA A 280 -11.54 9.98 3.53
C ALA A 280 -11.33 11.48 3.29
N LEU A 281 -11.68 12.30 4.28
CA LEU A 281 -11.28 13.71 4.28
C LEU A 281 -9.81 13.85 4.63
N GLY A 282 -9.08 14.59 3.80
CA GLY A 282 -7.77 15.12 4.11
C GLY A 282 -7.84 16.29 5.09
N LEU A 283 -6.67 16.92 5.33
CA LEU A 283 -6.59 18.11 6.18
C LEU A 283 -7.42 19.26 5.56
N GLN A 284 -8.13 19.99 6.42
CA GLN A 284 -8.82 21.22 6.04
C GLN A 284 -7.78 22.25 5.60
N TRP A 285 -7.93 22.77 4.39
CA TRP A 285 -7.12 23.88 3.91
C TRP A 285 -7.66 25.19 4.51
N GLN A 286 -6.87 25.84 5.34
CA GLN A 286 -7.11 27.22 5.75
C GLN A 286 -6.31 28.09 4.79
N GLY A 287 -7.02 28.75 3.85
CA GLY A 287 -6.44 29.72 2.92
C GLY A 287 -5.98 30.99 3.61
#